data_c099c3808b31cbbd7eb6a471dae79fee
#
_entry.id   c099c3808b31cbbd7eb6a471dae79fee
#
_cell.length_a   1.000
_cell.length_b   1.000
_cell.length_c   1.000
_cell.angle_alpha   90.00
_cell.angle_beta   90.00
_cell.angle_gamma   90.00
#
_symmetry.space_group_name_H-M   'P 1'
#
loop_
_entity.id
_entity.type
_entity.pdbx_description
1 polymer ?
#
loop_
_entity_poly.entity_id
_entity_poly.type
_entity_poly.pdbx_seq_one_letter_code
_entity_poly.pdbx_strand_id
1 'polypeptide(L)'
;MMGSSSNLAREIDDIKTSPNNAGVYFKNGSTIRVAASNDGARGLRANLIIVDEFRIVPLEIINKVIRKFMSAPRQPKYLQKPEYAHLKERNKEIYLSSAWYKHHWSWDKVNAYFESMTDGKSYFLCSLPYQLPIKEGLLMREQVEDEMSESDFQEIAWLM
;
A
#
# COMPACT_ATOMS: atom_id res chain seq x y z
N MET A 1 -15.15 12.76 3.65
CA MET A 1 -14.30 13.12 2.48
C MET A 1 -15.08 13.34 1.18
N MET A 2 -16.18 12.65 0.92
CA MET A 2 -16.94 12.82 -0.35
C MET A 2 -17.69 14.15 -0.45
N GLY A 3 -18.07 14.78 0.64
CA GLY A 3 -18.78 16.06 0.62
C GLY A 3 -17.95 17.29 0.22
N SER A 4 -16.62 17.14 0.10
CA SER A 4 -15.73 18.27 -0.16
C SER A 4 -15.24 18.39 -1.60
N SER A 5 -15.48 17.40 -2.47
CA SER A 5 -15.03 17.42 -3.87
C SER A 5 -16.19 17.11 -4.83
N SER A 6 -16.76 18.14 -5.41
CA SER A 6 -17.81 18.01 -6.43
C SER A 6 -17.31 17.28 -7.70
N ASN A 7 -16.02 17.40 -8.01
CA ASN A 7 -15.43 16.73 -9.17
C ASN A 7 -15.36 15.22 -8.95
N LEU A 8 -14.91 14.78 -7.77
CA LEU A 8 -14.89 13.36 -7.43
C LEU A 8 -16.30 12.77 -7.37
N ALA A 9 -17.26 13.49 -6.79
CA ALA A 9 -18.65 13.03 -6.71
C ALA A 9 -19.29 12.79 -8.10
N ARG A 10 -18.91 13.55 -9.11
CA ARG A 10 -19.38 13.37 -10.49
C ARG A 10 -18.87 12.08 -11.15
N GLU A 11 -17.69 11.60 -10.75
CA GLU A 11 -17.06 10.40 -11.33
C GLU A 11 -17.56 9.11 -10.67
N ILE A 12 -18.17 9.19 -9.48
CA ILE A 12 -18.68 8.04 -8.74
C ILE A 12 -20.03 7.61 -9.32
N ASP A 13 -20.16 6.30 -9.54
CA ASP A 13 -21.39 5.63 -9.96
C ASP A 13 -22.13 5.04 -8.75
N ASP A 14 -21.42 4.26 -7.91
CA ASP A 14 -21.99 3.60 -6.73
C ASP A 14 -20.98 3.49 -5.59
N ILE A 15 -21.49 3.43 -4.36
CA ILE A 15 -20.70 3.21 -3.15
C ILE A 15 -21.36 2.13 -2.33
N LYS A 16 -20.62 1.05 -2.08
CA LYS A 16 -21.05 -0.05 -1.22
C LYS A 16 -20.31 -0.01 0.11
N THR A 17 -21.06 -0.15 1.20
CA THR A 17 -20.53 -0.07 2.57
C THR A 17 -20.70 -1.37 3.35
N SER A 18 -21.20 -2.43 2.71
CA SER A 18 -21.36 -3.72 3.37
C SER A 18 -20.01 -4.35 3.70
N PRO A 19 -19.85 -5.03 4.85
CA PRO A 19 -18.56 -5.55 5.32
C PRO A 19 -17.84 -6.44 4.31
N ASN A 20 -18.58 -7.23 3.53
CA ASN A 20 -18.00 -8.16 2.55
C ASN A 20 -17.85 -7.57 1.14
N ASN A 21 -18.32 -6.35 0.91
CA ASN A 21 -18.30 -5.74 -0.41
C ASN A 21 -18.19 -4.21 -0.32
N ALA A 22 -17.33 -3.73 0.58
CA ALA A 22 -17.06 -2.29 0.68
C ALA A 22 -16.23 -1.82 -0.51
N GLY A 23 -16.65 -0.74 -1.14
CA GLY A 23 -15.93 -0.19 -2.27
C GLY A 23 -16.63 0.95 -2.96
N VAL A 24 -15.88 1.63 -3.82
CA VAL A 24 -16.33 2.72 -4.68
C VAL A 24 -16.24 2.27 -6.13
N TYR A 25 -17.29 2.49 -6.86
CA TYR A 25 -17.42 2.15 -8.27
C TYR A 25 -17.51 3.44 -9.08
N PHE A 26 -16.70 3.56 -10.11
CA PHE A 26 -16.63 4.77 -10.94
C PHE A 26 -17.31 4.57 -12.29
N LYS A 27 -17.85 5.64 -12.87
CA LYS A 27 -18.54 5.63 -14.18
C LYS A 27 -17.68 5.10 -15.32
N ASN A 28 -16.36 5.22 -15.22
CA ASN A 28 -15.42 4.67 -16.20
C ASN A 28 -15.16 3.16 -16.05
N GLY A 29 -15.85 2.49 -15.12
CA GLY A 29 -15.69 1.07 -14.81
C GLY A 29 -14.55 0.74 -13.85
N SER A 30 -13.78 1.73 -13.37
CA SER A 30 -12.77 1.51 -12.33
C SER A 30 -13.43 1.26 -10.97
N THR A 31 -12.74 0.51 -10.11
CA THR A 31 -13.24 0.24 -8.76
C THR A 31 -12.13 0.36 -7.73
N ILE A 32 -12.45 0.84 -6.54
CA ILE A 32 -11.61 0.74 -5.34
C ILE A 32 -12.37 -0.13 -4.35
N ARG A 33 -11.78 -1.23 -3.91
CA ARG A 33 -12.41 -2.18 -3.00
C ARG A 33 -11.57 -2.37 -1.76
N VAL A 34 -12.22 -2.51 -0.61
CA VAL A 34 -11.58 -2.94 0.63
C VAL A 34 -11.69 -4.46 0.73
N ALA A 35 -10.60 -5.11 1.09
CA ALA A 35 -10.57 -6.55 1.29
C ALA A 35 -9.84 -6.87 2.61
N ALA A 36 -10.35 -7.84 3.35
CA ALA A 36 -9.65 -8.34 4.53
C ALA A 36 -8.39 -9.12 4.09
N SER A 37 -7.31 -8.98 4.86
CA SER A 37 -6.04 -9.68 4.63
C SER A 37 -6.09 -11.12 5.18
N ASN A 38 -6.97 -11.93 4.64
CA ASN A 38 -7.16 -13.32 5.03
C ASN A 38 -7.53 -14.21 3.81
N ASP A 39 -7.71 -15.50 4.05
CA ASP A 39 -8.08 -16.47 3.01
C ASP A 39 -9.41 -16.17 2.31
N GLY A 40 -10.33 -15.46 2.96
CA GLY A 40 -11.62 -15.07 2.37
C GLY A 40 -11.48 -14.10 1.18
N ALA A 41 -10.35 -13.45 1.04
CA ALA A 41 -10.07 -12.57 -0.10
C ALA A 41 -9.65 -13.33 -1.38
N ARG A 42 -9.54 -14.66 -1.35
CA ARG A 42 -9.16 -15.47 -2.53
C ARG A 42 -10.10 -15.21 -3.72
N GLY A 43 -9.52 -15.14 -4.90
CA GLY A 43 -10.27 -14.93 -6.14
C GLY A 43 -10.45 -13.47 -6.55
N LEU A 44 -10.12 -12.50 -5.70
CA LEU A 44 -10.11 -11.10 -6.10
C LEU A 44 -9.06 -10.84 -7.20
N ARG A 45 -9.28 -9.78 -7.96
CA ARG A 45 -8.34 -9.30 -8.99
C ARG A 45 -8.15 -7.80 -8.81
N ALA A 46 -6.90 -7.35 -8.95
CA ALA A 46 -6.53 -5.94 -8.84
C ALA A 46 -5.34 -5.62 -9.75
N ASN A 47 -5.27 -4.37 -10.20
CA ASN A 47 -4.12 -3.84 -10.93
C ASN A 47 -3.22 -3.00 -10.04
N LEU A 48 -3.75 -2.53 -8.93
CA LEU A 48 -3.03 -1.87 -7.85
C LEU A 48 -3.50 -2.47 -6.53
N ILE A 49 -2.57 -2.80 -5.67
CA ILE A 49 -2.83 -3.26 -4.30
C ILE A 49 -2.14 -2.29 -3.35
N ILE A 50 -2.86 -1.88 -2.31
CA ILE A 50 -2.31 -1.17 -1.17
C ILE A 50 -2.52 -2.07 0.04
N VAL A 51 -1.43 -2.48 0.67
CA VAL A 51 -1.44 -3.26 1.91
C VAL A 51 -1.04 -2.33 3.04
N ASP A 52 -2.04 -1.93 3.79
CA ASP A 52 -1.84 -1.08 4.97
C ASP A 52 -1.43 -1.93 6.17
N GLU A 53 -0.59 -1.38 7.04
CA GLU A 53 0.01 -2.08 8.19
C GLU A 53 0.56 -3.48 7.81
N PHE A 54 1.29 -3.55 6.68
CA PHE A 54 1.70 -4.83 6.11
C PHE A 54 2.50 -5.71 7.08
N ARG A 55 3.17 -5.12 8.07
CA ARG A 55 3.95 -5.83 9.09
C ARG A 55 3.13 -6.80 9.93
N ILE A 56 1.84 -6.50 10.16
CA ILE A 56 0.96 -7.37 10.95
C ILE A 56 0.24 -8.43 10.10
N VAL A 57 0.31 -8.34 8.77
CA VAL A 57 -0.25 -9.34 7.87
C VAL A 57 0.70 -10.52 7.77
N PRO A 58 0.27 -11.77 8.01
CA PRO A 58 1.14 -12.93 7.86
C PRO A 58 1.77 -12.99 6.46
N LEU A 59 3.09 -13.21 6.39
CA LEU A 59 3.82 -13.27 5.12
C LEU A 59 3.22 -14.26 4.12
N GLU A 60 2.71 -15.38 4.62
CA GLU A 60 2.06 -16.38 3.78
C GLU A 60 0.76 -15.85 3.12
N ILE A 61 -0.02 -15.02 3.81
CA ILE A 61 -1.21 -14.38 3.25
C ILE A 61 -0.81 -13.41 2.15
N ILE A 62 0.24 -12.62 2.36
CA ILE A 62 0.77 -11.73 1.32
C ILE A 62 1.16 -12.54 0.08
N ASN A 63 1.93 -13.60 0.23
CA ASN A 63 2.47 -14.36 -0.90
C ASN A 63 1.42 -15.27 -1.57
N LYS A 64 0.57 -15.94 -0.78
CA LYS A 64 -0.36 -16.96 -1.29
C LYS A 64 -1.73 -16.39 -1.69
N VAL A 65 -2.13 -15.26 -1.14
CA VAL A 65 -3.46 -14.66 -1.38
C VAL A 65 -3.32 -13.31 -2.07
N ILE A 66 -2.74 -12.32 -1.41
CA ILE A 66 -2.77 -10.92 -1.85
C ILE A 66 -2.03 -10.74 -3.18
N ARG A 67 -0.81 -11.25 -3.32
CA ARG A 67 -0.05 -11.13 -4.58
C ARG A 67 -0.70 -11.84 -5.75
N LYS A 68 -1.57 -12.83 -5.51
CA LYS A 68 -2.34 -13.50 -6.56
C LYS A 68 -3.43 -12.62 -7.17
N PHE A 69 -3.86 -11.54 -6.51
CA PHE A 69 -4.80 -10.57 -7.10
C PHE A 69 -4.25 -9.95 -8.38
N MET A 70 -2.93 -9.82 -8.47
CA MET A 70 -2.23 -9.17 -9.58
C MET A 70 -1.90 -10.10 -10.75
N SER A 71 -2.47 -11.31 -10.77
CA SER A 71 -2.26 -12.27 -11.86
C SER A 71 -2.86 -11.84 -13.20
N ALA A 72 -3.83 -10.92 -13.21
CA ALA A 72 -4.43 -10.37 -14.40
C ALA A 72 -3.78 -9.04 -14.79
N PRO A 73 -3.22 -8.89 -16.00
CA PRO A 73 -2.65 -7.63 -16.45
C PRO A 73 -3.75 -6.57 -16.66
N ARG A 74 -3.40 -5.31 -16.47
CA ARG A 74 -4.27 -4.19 -16.84
C ARG A 74 -4.43 -4.14 -18.36
N GLN A 75 -5.67 -4.17 -18.83
CA GLN A 75 -6.00 -4.16 -20.27
C GLN A 75 -7.11 -3.13 -20.57
N PRO A 76 -6.86 -1.82 -20.40
CA PRO A 76 -7.83 -0.81 -20.80
C PRO A 76 -8.00 -0.80 -22.33
N LYS A 77 -9.20 -0.42 -22.80
CA LYS A 77 -9.53 -0.46 -24.22
C LYS A 77 -8.56 0.31 -25.12
N TYR A 78 -7.99 1.40 -24.65
CA TYR A 78 -7.03 2.19 -25.43
C TYR A 78 -5.73 1.42 -25.76
N LEU A 79 -5.31 0.46 -24.92
CA LEU A 79 -4.11 -0.35 -25.18
C LEU A 79 -4.30 -1.37 -26.33
N GLN A 80 -5.51 -1.51 -26.87
CA GLN A 80 -5.74 -2.31 -28.07
C GLN A 80 -5.23 -1.61 -29.34
N LYS A 81 -4.99 -0.29 -29.27
CA LYS A 81 -4.43 0.48 -30.37
C LYS A 81 -2.90 0.49 -30.28
N PRO A 82 -2.16 0.19 -31.37
CA PRO A 82 -0.70 0.13 -31.37
C PRO A 82 -0.01 1.42 -30.91
N GLU A 83 -0.61 2.57 -31.22
CA GLU A 83 -0.11 3.90 -30.84
C GLU A 83 0.05 4.09 -29.32
N TYR A 84 -0.76 3.38 -28.51
CA TYR A 84 -0.74 3.45 -27.05
C TYR A 84 -0.01 2.27 -26.39
N ALA A 85 0.65 1.39 -27.16
CA ALA A 85 1.37 0.22 -26.61
C ALA A 85 2.45 0.63 -25.59
N HIS A 86 3.07 1.82 -25.74
CA HIS A 86 4.06 2.37 -24.83
C HIS A 86 3.47 2.73 -23.44
N LEU A 87 2.14 2.88 -23.31
CA LEU A 87 1.45 3.15 -22.06
C LEU A 87 1.11 1.88 -21.26
N LYS A 88 1.57 0.71 -21.71
CA LYS A 88 1.36 -0.54 -21.00
C LYS A 88 2.10 -0.52 -19.66
N GLU A 89 1.35 -0.57 -18.58
CA GLU A 89 1.88 -0.58 -17.22
C GLU A 89 1.83 -1.98 -16.60
N ARG A 90 2.79 -2.27 -15.73
CA ARG A 90 2.72 -3.42 -14.83
C ARG A 90 1.75 -3.14 -13.68
N ASN A 91 1.18 -4.19 -13.12
CA ASN A 91 0.45 -4.09 -11.88
C ASN A 91 1.39 -3.62 -10.75
N LYS A 92 0.86 -2.87 -9.79
CA LYS A 92 1.64 -2.19 -8.75
C LYS A 92 1.26 -2.69 -7.37
N GLU A 93 2.26 -2.83 -6.50
CA GLU A 93 2.10 -3.16 -5.09
C GLU A 93 2.61 -1.98 -4.25
N ILE A 94 1.82 -1.53 -3.30
CA ILE A 94 2.19 -0.52 -2.33
C ILE A 94 2.04 -1.14 -0.94
N TYR A 95 3.07 -1.04 -0.13
CA TYR A 95 3.09 -1.52 1.24
C TYR A 95 3.33 -0.33 2.17
N LEU A 96 2.41 -0.12 3.10
CA LEU A 96 2.47 0.94 4.10
C LEU A 96 2.59 0.31 5.47
N SER A 97 3.45 0.84 6.32
CA SER A 97 3.56 0.42 7.71
C SER A 97 4.40 1.40 8.50
N SER A 98 4.24 1.39 9.81
CA SER A 98 5.23 1.93 10.73
C SER A 98 6.42 0.98 10.87
N ALA A 99 7.50 1.48 11.46
CA ALA A 99 8.71 0.72 11.77
C ALA A 99 8.44 -0.51 12.65
N TRP A 100 9.28 -1.53 12.55
CA TRP A 100 9.21 -2.74 13.35
C TRP A 100 10.60 -3.34 13.59
N TYR A 101 10.68 -4.44 14.30
CA TYR A 101 11.93 -5.08 14.71
C TYR A 101 12.72 -5.65 13.52
N LYS A 102 14.06 -5.59 13.60
CA LYS A 102 14.98 -6.06 12.55
C LYS A 102 14.91 -7.58 12.31
N HIS A 103 14.49 -8.35 13.30
CA HIS A 103 14.33 -9.81 13.16
C HIS A 103 13.01 -10.21 12.51
N HIS A 104 12.13 -9.25 12.20
CA HIS A 104 10.83 -9.53 11.59
C HIS A 104 10.94 -9.57 10.05
N TRP A 105 10.18 -10.44 9.39
CA TRP A 105 10.18 -10.61 7.93
C TRP A 105 9.93 -9.32 7.14
N SER A 106 9.25 -8.34 7.73
CA SER A 106 9.02 -7.04 7.10
C SER A 106 10.31 -6.28 6.86
N TRP A 107 11.31 -6.44 7.74
CA TRP A 107 12.64 -5.87 7.54
C TRP A 107 13.36 -6.46 6.33
N ASP A 108 13.31 -7.79 6.16
CA ASP A 108 13.89 -8.45 4.98
C ASP A 108 13.26 -7.95 3.69
N LYS A 109 11.93 -7.72 3.72
CA LYS A 109 11.22 -7.16 2.57
C LYS A 109 11.67 -5.75 2.23
N VAL A 110 11.90 -4.91 3.23
CA VAL A 110 12.41 -3.54 3.05
C VAL A 110 13.81 -3.55 2.45
N ASN A 111 14.70 -4.38 2.98
CA ASN A 111 16.06 -4.52 2.46
C ASN A 111 16.04 -4.99 0.99
N ALA A 112 15.22 -5.99 0.66
CA ALA A 112 15.08 -6.47 -0.71
C ALA A 112 14.55 -5.37 -1.66
N TYR A 113 13.67 -4.48 -1.17
CA TYR A 113 13.18 -3.33 -1.96
C TYR A 113 14.26 -2.27 -2.13
N PHE A 114 15.02 -1.99 -1.09
CA PHE A 114 16.15 -1.06 -1.15
C PHE A 114 17.22 -1.54 -2.15
N GLU A 115 17.65 -2.80 -2.06
CA GLU A 115 18.57 -3.41 -3.02
C GLU A 115 18.05 -3.34 -4.45
N SER A 116 16.77 -3.70 -4.65
CA SER A 116 16.15 -3.63 -5.98
C SER A 116 16.08 -2.21 -6.53
N MET A 117 15.85 -1.22 -5.68
CA MET A 117 15.85 0.20 -6.06
C MET A 117 17.27 0.66 -6.44
N THR A 118 18.29 0.28 -5.68
CA THR A 118 19.70 0.62 -5.97
C THR A 118 20.22 -0.07 -7.22
N ASP A 119 19.70 -1.28 -7.54
CA ASP A 119 19.97 -1.97 -8.80
C ASP A 119 19.26 -1.34 -10.03
N GLY A 120 18.55 -0.24 -9.86
CA GLY A 120 17.81 0.43 -10.94
C GLY A 120 16.56 -0.29 -11.41
N LYS A 121 16.05 -1.27 -10.64
CA LYS A 121 14.76 -1.91 -10.90
C LYS A 121 13.61 -0.96 -10.56
N SER A 122 12.40 -1.26 -11.06
CA SER A 122 11.19 -0.46 -10.82
C SER A 122 10.63 -0.68 -9.39
N TYR A 123 11.44 -0.35 -8.39
CA TYR A 123 11.11 -0.36 -6.97
C TYR A 123 11.31 1.02 -6.38
N PHE A 124 10.54 1.34 -5.37
CA PHE A 124 10.66 2.58 -4.63
C PHE A 124 10.50 2.29 -3.14
N LEU A 125 11.40 2.81 -2.33
CA LEU A 125 11.34 2.79 -0.89
C LEU A 125 11.41 4.22 -0.36
N CYS A 126 10.51 4.55 0.56
CA CYS A 126 10.52 5.81 1.29
C CYS A 126 10.42 5.51 2.78
N SER A 127 11.43 5.94 3.54
CA SER A 127 11.41 5.91 5.00
C SER A 127 11.33 7.35 5.51
N LEU A 128 10.34 7.62 6.34
CA LEU A 128 10.11 8.93 6.94
C LEU A 128 10.47 8.87 8.42
N PRO A 129 11.59 9.50 8.83
CA PRO A 129 12.01 9.49 10.22
C PRO A 129 11.08 10.34 11.09
N TYR A 130 10.98 10.01 12.37
CA TYR A 130 10.09 10.70 13.34
C TYR A 130 10.40 12.20 13.50
N GLN A 131 11.60 12.63 13.17
CA GLN A 131 11.98 14.04 13.19
C GLN A 131 11.15 14.89 12.22
N LEU A 132 10.69 14.28 11.12
CA LEU A 132 9.89 14.99 10.13
C LEU A 132 8.51 15.41 10.68
N PRO A 133 7.68 14.51 11.24
CA PRO A 133 6.40 14.91 11.85
C PRO A 133 6.58 15.86 13.05
N ILE A 134 7.68 15.77 13.81
CA ILE A 134 7.98 16.76 14.85
C ILE A 134 8.20 18.14 14.22
N LYS A 135 9.01 18.21 13.17
CA LYS A 135 9.28 19.47 12.45
C LYS A 135 8.01 20.09 11.88
N GLU A 136 7.09 19.28 11.38
CA GLU A 136 5.81 19.71 10.81
C GLU A 136 4.73 19.95 11.87
N GLY A 137 5.03 19.82 13.15
CA GLY A 137 4.09 20.06 14.25
C GLY A 137 2.98 19.02 14.38
N LEU A 138 3.15 17.85 13.78
CA LEU A 138 2.20 16.72 13.82
C LEU A 138 2.45 15.80 15.02
N LEU A 139 3.62 15.91 15.65
CA LEU A 139 4.03 15.08 16.78
C LEU A 139 4.79 15.94 17.78
N MET A 140 4.57 15.72 19.08
CA MET A 140 5.30 16.41 20.15
C MET A 140 6.61 15.65 20.43
N ARG A 141 7.72 16.39 20.55
CA ARG A 141 9.04 15.82 20.85
C ARG A 141 9.05 15.04 22.16
N GLU A 142 8.47 15.61 23.21
CA GLU A 142 8.39 15.03 24.55
C GLU A 142 7.69 13.65 24.52
N GLN A 143 6.58 13.57 23.79
CA GLN A 143 5.84 12.32 23.62
C GLN A 143 6.69 11.23 22.96
N VAL A 144 7.49 11.60 21.95
CA VAL A 144 8.40 10.65 21.28
C VAL A 144 9.53 10.23 22.21
N GLU A 145 10.11 11.15 22.97
CA GLU A 145 11.19 10.87 23.93
C GLU A 145 10.71 9.94 25.06
N ASP A 146 9.48 10.11 25.53
CA ASP A 146 8.86 9.23 26.52
C ASP A 146 8.68 7.81 25.94
N GLU A 147 8.09 7.67 24.75
CA GLU A 147 7.93 6.38 24.08
C GLU A 147 9.28 5.71 23.79
N MET A 148 10.32 6.48 23.45
CA MET A 148 11.68 5.99 23.22
C MET A 148 12.32 5.45 24.50
N SER A 149 12.01 6.04 25.67
CA SER A 149 12.57 5.58 26.94
C SER A 149 11.96 4.27 27.43
N GLU A 150 10.73 3.97 27.03
CA GLU A 150 9.96 2.80 27.46
C GLU A 150 10.11 1.57 26.52
N SER A 151 10.61 1.77 25.30
CA SER A 151 10.69 0.71 24.28
C SER A 151 12.12 0.26 24.05
N ASP A 152 12.28 -1.01 23.61
CA ASP A 152 13.55 -1.59 23.11
C ASP A 152 13.94 -0.94 21.77
N PHE A 153 14.10 0.35 21.79
CA PHE A 153 14.24 1.23 20.62
C PHE A 153 15.43 0.85 19.72
N GLN A 154 16.47 0.24 20.28
CA GLN A 154 17.64 -0.21 19.53
C GLN A 154 17.34 -1.38 18.57
N GLU A 155 16.26 -2.10 18.79
CA GLU A 155 15.82 -3.20 17.93
C GLU A 155 14.87 -2.76 16.81
N ILE A 156 14.33 -1.53 16.90
CA ILE A 156 13.41 -1.02 15.89
C ILE A 156 14.19 -0.52 14.67
N ALA A 157 13.89 -1.09 13.54
CA ALA A 157 14.70 -1.01 12.33
C ALA A 157 14.74 0.36 11.59
N TRP A 158 13.96 1.34 11.99
CA TRP A 158 13.67 2.49 11.13
C TRP A 158 14.06 3.85 11.73
N LEU A 159 14.87 3.84 12.76
CA LEU A 159 15.15 5.04 13.54
C LEU A 159 16.49 5.69 13.24
N MET A 160 17.15 5.23 12.19
CA MET A 160 18.38 5.86 11.71
C MET A 160 18.16 6.53 10.36
#